data_056f8411a07fb1d42460e1da444da18e
#
_entry.id   056f8411a07fb1d42460e1da444da18e
#
_cell.length_a   1.000
_cell.length_b   1.000
_cell.length_c   1.000
_cell.angle_alpha   90.00
_cell.angle_beta   90.00
_cell.angle_gamma   90.00
#
_symmetry.space_group_name_H-M   'P 1'
#
loop_
_entity.id
_entity.type
_entity.pdbx_description
1 polymer ?
#
loop_
_entity_poly.entity_id
_entity_poly.type
_entity_poly.pdbx_seq_one_letter_code
_entity_poly.pdbx_strand_id
1 'polypeptide(L)'
;MGPMKKNTFKKLIWANVIILFIFIVKFIFYPYALAPEDLGNAIILYEELLPLPDNFVMILFLLILIAFFVSLYLLYKFNDYGRQLFIVTNILAILFVFSDGYIVFDSFDYFLDSISSALVGFIIAISYFSNLSKEFKKKK
;
A
#
# COMPACT_ATOMS: atom_id res chain seq x y z
N MET A 1 -17.58 21.67 6.43
CA MET A 1 -16.61 21.27 5.41
C MET A 1 -17.24 21.44 4.04
N GLY A 2 -16.57 22.18 3.12
CA GLY A 2 -17.07 22.34 1.74
C GLY A 2 -17.00 21.03 0.96
N PRO A 3 -17.72 20.93 -0.18
CA PRO A 3 -17.74 19.71 -0.98
C PRO A 3 -16.34 19.39 -1.52
N MET A 4 -15.92 18.13 -1.38
CA MET A 4 -14.63 17.65 -1.89
C MET A 4 -14.58 17.75 -3.42
N LYS A 5 -13.52 18.37 -3.96
CA LYS A 5 -13.33 18.50 -5.41
C LYS A 5 -12.66 17.23 -5.99
N LYS A 6 -13.09 16.83 -7.20
CA LYS A 6 -12.48 15.69 -7.94
C LYS A 6 -10.96 15.81 -8.06
N ASN A 7 -10.45 17.01 -8.35
CA ASN A 7 -9.00 17.25 -8.48
C ASN A 7 -8.25 17.03 -7.16
N THR A 8 -8.85 17.36 -6.01
CA THR A 8 -8.24 17.11 -4.70
C THR A 8 -8.14 15.61 -4.43
N PHE A 9 -9.19 14.85 -4.74
CA PHE A 9 -9.16 13.40 -4.63
C PHE A 9 -8.09 12.76 -5.52
N LYS A 10 -7.98 13.19 -6.77
CA LYS A 10 -6.92 12.73 -7.68
C LYS A 10 -5.51 13.05 -7.18
N LYS A 11 -5.32 14.21 -6.54
CA LYS A 11 -4.03 14.57 -5.91
C LYS A 11 -3.69 13.64 -4.74
N LEU A 12 -4.67 13.21 -3.94
CA LEU A 12 -4.44 12.25 -2.86
C LEU A 12 -4.01 10.88 -3.42
N ILE A 13 -4.62 10.42 -4.51
CA ILE A 13 -4.19 9.18 -5.20
C ILE A 13 -2.75 9.32 -5.67
N TRP A 14 -2.39 10.43 -6.31
CA TRP A 14 -1.01 10.66 -6.75
C TRP A 14 -0.02 10.74 -5.58
N ALA A 15 -0.39 11.38 -4.48
CA ALA A 15 0.45 11.42 -3.29
C ALA A 15 0.74 9.99 -2.76
N ASN A 16 -0.27 9.12 -2.73
CA ASN A 16 -0.09 7.73 -2.34
C ASN A 16 0.85 6.97 -3.31
N VAL A 17 0.68 7.17 -4.63
CA VAL A 17 1.57 6.57 -5.65
C VAL A 17 3.02 7.02 -5.45
N ILE A 18 3.25 8.31 -5.18
CA ILE A 18 4.60 8.86 -4.97
C ILE A 18 5.24 8.25 -3.72
N ILE A 19 4.51 8.17 -2.62
CA ILE A 19 5.02 7.58 -1.36
C ILE A 19 5.37 6.11 -1.57
N LEU A 20 4.48 5.35 -2.21
CA LEU A 20 4.75 3.95 -2.52
C LEU A 20 5.98 3.79 -3.43
N PHE A 21 6.14 4.69 -4.42
CA PHE A 21 7.31 4.67 -5.29
C PHE A 21 8.60 4.93 -4.51
N ILE A 22 8.59 5.91 -3.59
CA ILE A 22 9.73 6.19 -2.70
C ILE A 22 10.06 4.94 -1.86
N PHE A 23 9.03 4.27 -1.31
CA PHE A 23 9.19 3.06 -0.52
C PHE A 23 9.83 1.93 -1.34
N ILE A 24 9.34 1.69 -2.56
CA ILE A 24 9.90 0.68 -3.48
C ILE A 24 11.36 1.00 -3.84
N VAL A 25 11.66 2.25 -4.20
CA VAL A 25 13.04 2.67 -4.53
C VAL A 25 13.96 2.44 -3.33
N LYS A 26 13.52 2.85 -2.13
CA LYS A 26 14.30 2.61 -0.92
C LYS A 26 14.53 1.12 -0.69
N PHE A 27 13.50 0.31 -0.79
CA PHE A 27 13.58 -1.13 -0.59
C PHE A 27 14.57 -1.80 -1.56
N ILE A 28 14.60 -1.36 -2.83
CA ILE A 28 15.51 -1.92 -3.83
C ILE A 28 16.96 -1.49 -3.60
N PHE A 29 17.20 -0.21 -3.29
CA PHE A 29 18.54 0.35 -3.24
C PHE A 29 19.16 0.40 -1.84
N TYR A 30 18.32 0.41 -0.80
CA TYR A 30 18.74 0.59 0.60
C TYR A 30 17.94 -0.29 1.55
N PRO A 31 17.87 -1.62 1.35
CA PRO A 31 16.95 -2.48 2.10
C PRO A 31 17.18 -2.45 3.61
N TYR A 32 18.42 -2.20 4.06
CA TYR A 32 18.81 -2.20 5.49
C TYR A 32 19.74 -1.06 5.87
N ALA A 33 19.68 0.06 5.16
CA ALA A 33 20.67 1.14 5.27
C ALA A 33 20.84 1.74 6.68
N LEU A 34 19.90 1.53 7.60
CA LEU A 34 19.91 2.07 8.95
C LEU A 34 19.71 0.99 10.05
N ALA A 35 19.69 -0.29 9.68
CA ALA A 35 19.61 -1.36 10.65
C ALA A 35 21.00 -1.63 11.27
N PRO A 36 21.13 -1.76 12.61
CA PRO A 36 22.36 -2.24 13.22
C PRO A 36 22.74 -3.62 12.68
N GLU A 37 24.06 -3.91 12.56
CA GLU A 37 24.56 -5.21 12.04
C GLU A 37 23.94 -6.41 12.76
N ASP A 38 23.75 -6.32 14.08
CA ASP A 38 23.13 -7.38 14.89
C ASP A 38 21.66 -7.65 14.50
N LEU A 39 20.94 -6.62 14.07
CA LEU A 39 19.57 -6.75 13.59
C LEU A 39 19.52 -7.39 12.20
N GLY A 40 20.47 -7.06 11.33
CA GLY A 40 20.63 -7.69 10.01
C GLY A 40 20.80 -9.19 10.12
N ASN A 41 21.66 -9.65 11.03
CA ASN A 41 21.89 -11.07 11.29
C ASN A 41 20.64 -11.78 11.87
N ALA A 42 19.87 -11.11 12.73
CA ALA A 42 18.64 -11.66 13.28
C ALA A 42 17.54 -11.79 12.20
N ILE A 43 17.47 -10.85 11.26
CA ILE A 43 16.51 -10.91 10.14
C ILE A 43 16.86 -12.07 9.20
N ILE A 44 18.15 -12.24 8.84
CA ILE A 44 18.60 -13.36 8.01
C ILE A 44 18.25 -14.69 8.66
N LEU A 45 18.50 -14.83 9.98
CA LEU A 45 18.16 -16.04 10.71
C LEU A 45 16.67 -16.32 10.74
N TYR A 46 15.82 -15.29 10.68
CA TYR A 46 14.37 -15.41 10.65
C TYR A 46 13.84 -15.78 9.27
N GLU A 47 14.42 -15.23 8.19
CA GLU A 47 14.07 -15.60 6.81
C GLU A 47 14.30 -17.09 6.55
N GLU A 48 15.33 -17.70 7.16
CA GLU A 48 15.59 -19.14 7.09
C GLU A 48 14.52 -20.00 7.80
N LEU A 49 13.71 -19.41 8.68
CA LEU A 49 12.66 -20.09 9.44
C LEU A 49 11.27 -19.99 8.81
N LEU A 50 11.10 -19.24 7.70
CA LEU A 50 9.80 -19.08 7.05
C LEU A 50 9.35 -20.37 6.34
N PRO A 51 8.07 -20.78 6.55
CA PRO A 51 7.56 -22.04 6.00
C PRO A 51 7.19 -21.98 4.51
N LEU A 52 7.25 -20.80 3.88
CA LEU A 52 6.85 -20.62 2.48
C LEU A 52 8.06 -20.50 1.56
N PRO A 53 8.03 -21.11 0.37
CA PRO A 53 9.09 -20.92 -0.62
C PRO A 53 9.21 -19.46 -1.05
N ASP A 54 10.42 -18.90 -1.07
CA ASP A 54 10.70 -17.50 -1.43
C ASP A 54 10.08 -17.08 -2.75
N ASN A 55 10.12 -17.96 -3.76
CA ASN A 55 9.50 -17.71 -5.06
C ASN A 55 7.98 -17.53 -4.96
N PHE A 56 7.32 -18.23 -4.06
CA PHE A 56 5.87 -18.10 -3.86
C PHE A 56 5.54 -16.78 -3.18
N VAL A 57 6.29 -16.41 -2.15
CA VAL A 57 6.17 -15.13 -1.43
C VAL A 57 6.37 -13.96 -2.40
N MET A 58 7.41 -14.01 -3.22
CA MET A 58 7.70 -12.98 -4.22
C MET A 58 6.59 -12.86 -5.28
N ILE A 59 6.05 -13.97 -5.78
CA ILE A 59 4.95 -13.95 -6.75
C ILE A 59 3.70 -13.34 -6.13
N LEU A 60 3.37 -13.72 -4.90
CA LEU A 60 2.20 -13.19 -4.19
C LEU A 60 2.34 -11.68 -3.94
N PHE A 61 3.52 -11.24 -3.50
CA PHE A 61 3.82 -9.82 -3.34
C PHE A 61 3.62 -9.04 -4.65
N LEU A 62 4.16 -9.52 -5.76
CA LEU A 62 4.00 -8.88 -7.06
C LEU A 62 2.53 -8.82 -7.50
N LEU A 63 1.75 -9.86 -7.27
CA LEU A 63 0.33 -9.87 -7.59
C LEU A 63 -0.45 -8.83 -6.77
N ILE A 64 -0.19 -8.74 -5.47
CA ILE A 64 -0.80 -7.74 -4.59
C ILE A 64 -0.41 -6.33 -5.05
N LEU A 65 0.85 -6.10 -5.38
CA LEU A 65 1.36 -4.82 -5.85
C LEU A 65 0.70 -4.39 -7.17
N ILE A 66 0.59 -5.30 -8.13
CA ILE A 66 -0.09 -5.04 -9.41
C ILE A 66 -1.57 -4.71 -9.17
N ALA A 67 -2.26 -5.53 -8.36
CA ALA A 67 -3.66 -5.30 -8.03
C ALA A 67 -3.88 -3.95 -7.32
N PHE A 68 -2.94 -3.53 -6.47
CA PHE A 68 -2.97 -2.22 -5.82
C PHE A 68 -2.87 -1.07 -6.85
N PHE A 69 -1.92 -1.12 -7.78
CA PHE A 69 -1.81 -0.10 -8.83
C PHE A 69 -3.04 -0.06 -9.75
N VAL A 70 -3.59 -1.22 -10.11
CA VAL A 70 -4.84 -1.31 -10.87
C VAL A 70 -5.99 -0.66 -10.09
N SER A 71 -6.07 -0.89 -8.79
CA SER A 71 -7.10 -0.30 -7.94
C SER A 71 -7.00 1.23 -7.88
N LEU A 72 -5.80 1.78 -7.76
CA LEU A 72 -5.55 3.23 -7.78
C LEU A 72 -5.92 3.85 -9.14
N TYR A 73 -5.60 3.18 -10.24
CA TYR A 73 -6.01 3.62 -11.57
C TYR A 73 -7.53 3.65 -11.72
N LEU A 74 -8.23 2.61 -11.25
CA LEU A 74 -9.69 2.55 -11.29
C LEU A 74 -10.31 3.62 -10.38
N LEU A 75 -9.76 3.88 -9.21
CA LEU A 75 -10.17 4.99 -8.33
C LEU A 75 -9.99 6.35 -9.01
N TYR A 76 -8.87 6.55 -9.70
CA TYR A 76 -8.61 7.78 -10.46
C TYR A 76 -9.65 8.00 -11.56
N LYS A 77 -10.17 6.92 -12.16
CA LYS A 77 -11.26 6.94 -13.15
C LYS A 77 -12.66 6.97 -12.53
N PHE A 78 -12.78 7.04 -11.21
CA PHE A 78 -14.05 6.98 -10.48
C PHE A 78 -14.87 5.71 -10.80
N ASN A 79 -14.16 4.58 -10.98
CA ASN A 79 -14.80 3.29 -11.18
C ASN A 79 -15.16 2.63 -9.84
N ASP A 80 -16.37 2.10 -9.72
CA ASP A 80 -16.87 1.48 -8.49
C ASP A 80 -16.06 0.25 -8.08
N TYR A 81 -15.63 -0.57 -9.04
CA TYR A 81 -14.73 -1.70 -8.77
C TYR A 81 -13.39 -1.28 -8.16
N GLY A 82 -12.91 -0.06 -8.47
CA GLY A 82 -11.69 0.48 -7.91
C GLY A 82 -11.75 0.61 -6.39
N ARG A 83 -12.90 1.01 -5.82
CA ARG A 83 -13.07 1.12 -4.37
C ARG A 83 -12.99 -0.24 -3.69
N GLN A 84 -13.69 -1.23 -4.26
CA GLN A 84 -13.72 -2.59 -3.72
C GLN A 84 -12.35 -3.25 -3.82
N LEU A 85 -11.72 -3.17 -4.99
CA LEU A 85 -10.39 -3.71 -5.21
C LEU A 85 -9.35 -3.05 -4.30
N PHE A 86 -9.44 -1.73 -4.09
CA PHE A 86 -8.53 -1.00 -3.22
C PHE A 86 -8.60 -1.47 -1.75
N ILE A 87 -9.82 -1.71 -1.24
CA ILE A 87 -9.99 -2.26 0.12
C ILE A 87 -9.42 -3.68 0.19
N VAL A 88 -9.79 -4.53 -0.77
CA VAL A 88 -9.35 -5.93 -0.79
C VAL A 88 -7.82 -6.02 -0.85
N THR A 89 -7.18 -5.24 -1.72
CA THR A 89 -5.71 -5.26 -1.84
C THR A 89 -5.01 -4.76 -0.59
N ASN A 90 -5.56 -3.75 0.11
CA ASN A 90 -4.99 -3.32 1.39
C ASN A 90 -5.15 -4.37 2.49
N ILE A 91 -6.30 -5.04 2.56
CA ILE A 91 -6.49 -6.16 3.50
C ILE A 91 -5.52 -7.31 3.19
N LEU A 92 -5.38 -7.67 1.92
CA LEU A 92 -4.43 -8.71 1.51
C LEU A 92 -2.98 -8.31 1.82
N ALA A 93 -2.60 -7.05 1.63
CA ALA A 93 -1.28 -6.56 1.99
C ALA A 93 -1.01 -6.69 3.49
N ILE A 94 -1.99 -6.34 4.35
CA ILE A 94 -1.88 -6.51 5.79
C ILE A 94 -1.73 -8.00 6.15
N LEU A 95 -2.57 -8.87 5.58
CA LEU A 95 -2.50 -10.31 5.83
C LEU A 95 -1.18 -10.90 5.34
N PHE A 96 -0.64 -10.40 4.24
CA PHE A 96 0.67 -10.79 3.72
C PHE A 96 1.79 -10.45 4.70
N VAL A 97 1.78 -9.24 5.28
CA VAL A 97 2.75 -8.83 6.32
C VAL A 97 2.69 -9.78 7.54
N PHE A 98 1.51 -10.20 7.97
CA PHE A 98 1.38 -11.17 9.06
C PHE A 98 1.92 -12.56 8.72
N SER A 99 1.85 -12.98 7.44
CA SER A 99 2.39 -14.26 7.01
C SER A 99 3.90 -14.26 6.82
N ASP A 100 4.48 -13.08 6.55
CA ASP A 100 5.91 -12.90 6.25
C ASP A 100 6.76 -12.71 7.53
N GLY A 101 6.12 -12.64 8.72
CA GLY A 101 6.78 -12.54 10.02
C GLY A 101 7.14 -11.11 10.45
N TYR A 102 8.31 -10.91 11.07
CA TYR A 102 8.70 -9.59 11.56
C TYR A 102 9.29 -8.74 10.45
N ILE A 103 8.66 -7.59 10.17
CA ILE A 103 9.24 -6.54 9.35
C ILE A 103 9.89 -5.52 10.27
N VAL A 104 11.18 -5.30 10.10
CA VAL A 104 11.91 -4.24 10.82
C VAL A 104 11.87 -2.98 9.98
N PHE A 105 11.18 -1.97 10.49
CA PHE A 105 11.17 -0.64 9.91
C PHE A 105 12.21 0.25 10.58
N ASP A 106 13.02 0.96 9.81
CA ASP A 106 13.74 2.11 10.34
C ASP A 106 12.78 3.30 10.55
N SER A 107 13.26 4.36 11.19
CA SER A 107 12.42 5.54 11.50
C SER A 107 11.85 6.20 10.25
N PHE A 108 12.53 6.12 9.11
CA PHE A 108 12.06 6.67 7.86
C PHE A 108 10.99 5.78 7.21
N ASP A 109 11.15 4.46 7.26
CA ASP A 109 10.14 3.50 6.81
C ASP A 109 8.85 3.64 7.62
N TYR A 110 8.98 3.74 8.94
CA TYR A 110 7.83 3.96 9.82
C TYR A 110 7.09 5.27 9.50
N PHE A 111 7.84 6.33 9.20
CA PHE A 111 7.25 7.61 8.78
C PHE A 111 6.51 7.49 7.46
N LEU A 112 7.11 6.87 6.44
CA LEU A 112 6.47 6.66 5.13
C LEU A 112 5.23 5.78 5.25
N ASP A 113 5.30 4.68 6.01
CA ASP A 113 4.17 3.79 6.25
C ASP A 113 3.02 4.50 6.95
N SER A 114 3.31 5.30 7.99
CA SER A 114 2.30 6.09 8.70
C SER A 114 1.57 7.06 7.78
N ILE A 115 2.28 7.76 6.90
CA ILE A 115 1.66 8.67 5.93
C ILE A 115 0.85 7.88 4.89
N SER A 116 1.40 6.76 4.38
CA SER A 116 0.71 5.91 3.42
C SER A 116 -0.60 5.37 4.00
N SER A 117 -0.57 4.84 5.21
CA SER A 117 -1.74 4.33 5.93
C SER A 117 -2.81 5.41 6.15
N ALA A 118 -2.39 6.63 6.52
CA ALA A 118 -3.30 7.77 6.63
C ALA A 118 -3.95 8.12 5.28
N LEU A 119 -3.17 8.16 4.19
CA LEU A 119 -3.69 8.42 2.85
C LEU A 119 -4.65 7.34 2.38
N VAL A 120 -4.36 6.07 2.62
CA VAL A 120 -5.26 4.94 2.34
C VAL A 120 -6.59 5.14 3.06
N GLY A 121 -6.55 5.44 4.36
CA GLY A 121 -7.76 5.74 5.15
C GLY A 121 -8.55 6.93 4.58
N PHE A 122 -7.89 8.03 4.21
CA PHE A 122 -8.54 9.18 3.59
C PHE A 122 -9.15 8.85 2.22
N ILE A 123 -8.45 8.11 1.36
CA ILE A 123 -8.95 7.68 0.05
C ILE A 123 -10.21 6.84 0.22
N ILE A 124 -10.22 5.87 1.15
CA ILE A 124 -11.40 5.05 1.45
C ILE A 124 -12.53 5.94 1.96
N ALA A 125 -12.28 6.75 2.98
CA ALA A 125 -13.31 7.61 3.58
C ALA A 125 -13.94 8.55 2.54
N ILE A 126 -13.14 9.20 1.70
CA ILE A 126 -13.63 10.11 0.67
C ILE A 126 -14.45 9.36 -0.39
N SER A 127 -13.97 8.19 -0.82
CA SER A 127 -14.63 7.43 -1.88
C SER A 127 -16.00 6.88 -1.48
N TYR A 128 -16.22 6.62 -0.19
CA TYR A 128 -17.48 6.06 0.32
C TYR A 128 -18.40 7.09 0.97
N PHE A 129 -17.86 8.03 1.75
CA PHE A 129 -18.64 8.88 2.65
C PHE A 129 -18.70 10.35 2.21
N SER A 130 -17.97 10.76 1.17
CA SER A 130 -18.05 12.13 0.67
C SER A 130 -19.10 12.30 -0.44
N ASN A 131 -19.30 13.56 -0.86
CA ASN A 131 -20.10 13.89 -2.04
C ASN A 131 -19.60 13.21 -3.33
N LEU A 132 -18.30 12.81 -3.38
CA LEU A 132 -17.73 12.11 -4.53
C LEU A 132 -18.16 10.65 -4.63
N SER A 133 -18.73 10.06 -3.58
CA SER A 133 -19.21 8.67 -3.61
C SER A 133 -20.26 8.42 -4.73
N LYS A 134 -20.99 9.45 -5.13
CA LYS A 134 -21.98 9.41 -6.21
C LYS A 134 -21.33 9.26 -7.60
N GLU A 135 -20.09 9.73 -7.75
CA GLU A 135 -19.35 9.65 -9.02
C GLU A 135 -18.88 8.21 -9.33
N PHE A 136 -18.74 7.38 -8.31
CA PHE A 136 -18.38 5.97 -8.41
C PHE A 136 -19.56 5.06 -8.74
N LYS A 137 -20.81 5.57 -8.72
CA LYS A 137 -21.96 4.74 -9.07
C LYS A 137 -21.85 4.33 -10.53
N LYS A 138 -22.06 3.03 -10.80
CA LYS A 138 -22.11 2.49 -12.17
C LYS A 138 -23.05 3.36 -13.01
N LYS A 139 -22.51 3.97 -14.05
CA LYS A 139 -23.35 4.36 -15.18
C LYS A 139 -23.91 3.07 -15.76
N LYS A 140 -25.21 2.86 -15.56
CA LYS A 140 -25.94 1.79 -16.24
C LYS A 140 -25.85 2.01 -17.75
#